data_501c664a522cc1bde999a18535d958ce
#
_entry.id   501c664a522cc1bde999a18535d958ce
#
_cell.length_a   1.000
_cell.length_b   1.000
_cell.length_c   1.000
_cell.angle_alpha   90.00
_cell.angle_beta   90.00
_cell.angle_gamma   90.00
#
_symmetry.space_group_name_H-M   'P 1'
#
loop_
_entity.id
_entity.type
_entity.pdbx_description
1 polymer ?
#
loop_
_entity_poly.entity_id
_entity_poly.type
_entity_poly.pdbx_seq_one_letter_code
_entity_poly.pdbx_strand_id
1 'polypeptide(L)'
;DPADYDRVLTELETTGDVSLKTKRYLQYKVFEHTAQYDCMIQQYLRSQLEDAPEFPQNLTVTFEKVQEMRYGENPHQKAAFYRDLGDIAGTLPAARQLHGKELSYNNINDTNGALELLREFDTTAVIAVKHGNPCGVGVAETVSEAYKLAYEADPVSVFGGIVVTNGTVDAATAEQMS
;
A
#
# COMPACT_ATOMS: atom_id res chain seq x y z
N ASP A 1 16.26 -2.51 -20.22
CA ASP A 1 15.04 -3.24 -19.89
C ASP A 1 14.55 -3.96 -21.16
N PRO A 2 14.36 -5.31 -21.15
CA PRO A 2 13.86 -6.05 -22.31
C PRO A 2 12.52 -5.55 -22.86
N ALA A 3 11.68 -4.94 -22.01
CA ALA A 3 10.41 -4.35 -22.44
C ALA A 3 10.55 -3.18 -23.43
N ASP A 4 11.75 -2.60 -23.54
CA ASP A 4 12.02 -1.50 -24.47
C ASP A 4 12.59 -1.96 -25.84
N TYR A 5 12.93 -3.26 -26.00
CA TYR A 5 13.59 -3.76 -27.21
C TYR A 5 12.72 -3.57 -28.46
N ASP A 6 11.46 -3.93 -28.43
CA ASP A 6 10.56 -3.81 -29.58
C ASP A 6 10.42 -2.37 -30.05
N ARG A 7 10.36 -1.42 -29.11
CA ARG A 7 10.33 0.00 -29.43
C ARG A 7 11.59 0.45 -30.18
N VAL A 8 12.75 0.03 -29.68
CA VAL A 8 14.04 0.37 -30.30
C VAL A 8 14.18 -0.26 -31.67
N LEU A 9 13.83 -1.55 -31.80
CA LEU A 9 13.87 -2.28 -33.08
C LEU A 9 12.93 -1.67 -34.10
N THR A 10 11.71 -1.34 -33.73
CA THR A 10 10.73 -0.69 -34.62
C THR A 10 11.26 0.64 -35.16
N GLU A 11 11.87 1.49 -34.33
CA GLU A 11 12.45 2.76 -34.78
C GLU A 11 13.64 2.53 -35.72
N LEU A 12 14.53 1.58 -35.44
CA LEU A 12 15.65 1.22 -36.28
C LEU A 12 15.22 0.70 -37.67
N GLU A 13 14.22 -0.19 -37.70
CA GLU A 13 13.68 -0.78 -38.92
C GLU A 13 12.97 0.26 -39.79
N THR A 14 12.28 1.23 -39.19
CA THR A 14 11.47 2.21 -39.92
C THR A 14 12.25 3.44 -40.37
N THR A 15 13.23 3.89 -39.57
CA THR A 15 13.94 5.17 -39.80
C THR A 15 15.44 5.02 -39.88
N GLY A 16 16.01 3.85 -39.59
CA GLY A 16 17.45 3.59 -39.55
C GLY A 16 18.18 4.16 -38.34
N ASP A 17 17.48 4.86 -37.44
CA ASP A 17 18.03 5.39 -36.16
C ASP A 17 16.97 5.45 -35.09
N VAL A 18 17.41 5.52 -33.83
CA VAL A 18 16.55 5.70 -32.66
C VAL A 18 16.30 7.18 -32.40
N SER A 19 15.05 7.59 -32.30
CA SER A 19 14.66 8.98 -32.08
C SER A 19 15.26 9.58 -30.80
N LEU A 20 15.51 10.89 -30.82
CA LEU A 20 16.00 11.61 -29.63
C LEU A 20 15.05 11.48 -28.44
N LYS A 21 13.73 11.37 -28.70
CA LYS A 21 12.72 11.13 -27.66
C LYS A 21 12.95 9.78 -26.96
N THR A 22 13.19 8.73 -27.73
CA THR A 22 13.47 7.39 -27.19
C THR A 22 14.83 7.33 -26.50
N LYS A 23 15.87 7.95 -27.07
CA LYS A 23 17.19 8.05 -26.43
C LYS A 23 17.11 8.74 -25.06
N ARG A 24 16.36 9.85 -24.92
CA ARG A 24 16.14 10.54 -23.65
C ARG A 24 15.34 9.72 -22.65
N TYR A 25 14.32 9.00 -23.11
CA TYR A 25 13.55 8.11 -22.27
C TYR A 25 14.40 6.96 -21.70
N LEU A 26 15.23 6.32 -22.55
CA LEU A 26 16.13 5.26 -22.12
C LEU A 26 17.22 5.79 -21.17
N GLN A 27 17.74 7.01 -21.41
CA GLN A 27 18.65 7.66 -20.48
C GLN A 27 18.03 7.89 -19.11
N TYR A 28 16.77 8.37 -19.06
CA TYR A 28 16.04 8.51 -17.81
C TYR A 28 15.91 7.15 -17.10
N LYS A 29 15.50 6.08 -17.79
CA LYS A 29 15.37 4.74 -17.20
C LYS A 29 16.68 4.18 -16.63
N VAL A 30 17.82 4.46 -17.27
CA VAL A 30 19.12 4.06 -16.72
C VAL A 30 19.35 4.67 -15.35
N PHE A 31 19.12 5.98 -15.21
CA PHE A 31 19.34 6.66 -13.93
C PHE A 31 18.27 6.33 -12.89
N GLU A 32 17.03 6.11 -13.29
CA GLU A 32 15.99 5.59 -12.40
C GLU A 32 16.40 4.23 -11.81
N HIS A 33 16.87 3.30 -12.66
CA HIS A 33 17.33 1.98 -12.25
C HIS A 33 18.56 2.03 -11.32
N THR A 34 19.59 2.81 -11.68
CA THR A 34 20.82 2.90 -10.89
C THR A 34 20.57 3.63 -9.57
N ALA A 35 19.76 4.68 -9.55
CA ALA A 35 19.41 5.40 -8.32
C ALA A 35 18.66 4.49 -7.33
N GLN A 36 17.71 3.68 -7.83
CA GLN A 36 17.01 2.70 -7.02
C GLN A 36 17.99 1.65 -6.46
N TYR A 37 18.86 1.11 -7.30
CA TYR A 37 19.83 0.11 -6.92
C TYR A 37 20.82 0.64 -5.86
N ASP A 38 21.38 1.82 -6.07
CA ASP A 38 22.31 2.45 -5.12
C ASP A 38 21.63 2.78 -3.79
N CYS A 39 20.36 3.20 -3.83
CA CYS A 39 19.55 3.42 -2.63
C CYS A 39 19.40 2.14 -1.80
N MET A 40 19.07 1.01 -2.44
CA MET A 40 18.94 -0.29 -1.77
C MET A 40 20.28 -0.75 -1.17
N ILE A 41 21.38 -0.60 -1.89
CA ILE A 41 22.73 -0.92 -1.37
C ILE A 41 23.06 -0.05 -0.16
N GLN A 42 22.80 1.26 -0.25
CA GLN A 42 23.08 2.20 0.84
C GLN A 42 22.27 1.83 2.09
N GLN A 43 20.99 1.53 1.96
CA GLN A 43 20.15 1.11 3.08
C GLN A 43 20.64 -0.21 3.70
N TYR A 44 20.99 -1.20 2.87
CA TYR A 44 21.53 -2.46 3.33
C TYR A 44 22.84 -2.27 4.08
N LEU A 45 23.81 -1.56 3.50
CA LEU A 45 25.09 -1.32 4.16
C LEU A 45 24.94 -0.55 5.46
N ARG A 46 24.04 0.42 5.50
CA ARG A 46 23.73 1.15 6.73
C ARG A 46 23.18 0.22 7.83
N SER A 47 22.31 -0.73 7.47
CA SER A 47 21.77 -1.70 8.44
C SER A 47 22.81 -2.65 9.04
N GLN A 48 24.00 -2.75 8.41
CA GLN A 48 25.12 -3.56 8.88
C GLN A 48 26.08 -2.79 9.80
N LEU A 49 25.91 -1.48 9.95
CA LEU A 49 26.77 -0.67 10.83
C LEU A 49 26.29 -0.76 12.28
N GLU A 50 27.20 -1.10 13.21
CA GLU A 50 26.92 -1.14 14.64
C GLU A 50 26.54 0.25 15.20
N ASP A 51 27.21 1.30 14.71
CA ASP A 51 27.03 2.69 15.13
C ASP A 51 26.30 3.55 14.07
N ALA A 52 25.33 2.97 13.35
CA ALA A 52 24.57 3.74 12.37
C ALA A 52 23.81 4.89 13.05
N PRO A 53 23.96 6.14 12.58
CA PRO A 53 23.24 7.25 13.18
C PRO A 53 21.73 7.07 13.00
N GLU A 54 20.95 7.30 14.05
CA GLU A 54 19.49 7.27 14.00
C GLU A 54 18.95 8.20 12.92
N PHE A 55 19.50 9.40 12.85
CA PHE A 55 19.18 10.41 11.82
C PHE A 55 20.40 10.63 10.91
N PRO A 56 20.42 10.03 9.70
CA PRO A 56 21.53 10.23 8.78
C PRO A 56 21.51 11.65 8.21
N GLN A 57 22.70 12.17 7.84
CA GLN A 57 22.81 13.48 7.21
C GLN A 57 22.03 13.55 5.87
N ASN A 58 22.03 12.45 5.10
CA ASN A 58 21.25 12.32 3.86
C ASN A 58 20.33 11.10 3.99
N LEU A 59 19.04 11.32 3.93
CA LEU A 59 18.04 10.27 3.90
C LEU A 59 17.70 9.95 2.43
N THR A 60 17.98 8.72 2.02
CA THR A 60 17.64 8.22 0.69
C THR A 60 16.56 7.16 0.82
N VAL A 61 15.46 7.32 0.11
CA VAL A 61 14.35 6.36 0.07
C VAL A 61 13.94 6.08 -1.37
N THR A 62 13.48 4.86 -1.63
CA THR A 62 12.96 4.47 -2.93
C THR A 62 11.72 3.60 -2.75
N PHE A 63 10.74 3.78 -3.63
CA PHE A 63 9.47 3.07 -3.59
C PHE A 63 9.11 2.59 -4.98
N GLU A 64 8.40 1.47 -5.06
CA GLU A 64 7.83 0.93 -6.29
C GLU A 64 6.35 1.26 -6.40
N LYS A 65 5.92 1.79 -7.56
CA LYS A 65 4.51 2.09 -7.81
C LYS A 65 3.69 0.81 -7.92
N VAL A 66 2.67 0.69 -7.08
CA VAL A 66 1.70 -0.41 -7.08
C VAL A 66 0.51 -0.07 -7.97
N GLN A 67 -0.01 1.16 -7.86
CA GLN A 67 -1.26 1.56 -8.51
C GLN A 67 -1.27 3.07 -8.80
N GLU A 68 -1.77 3.47 -9.96
CA GLU A 68 -2.25 4.83 -10.18
C GLU A 68 -3.67 4.96 -9.68
N MET A 69 -3.94 5.97 -8.87
CA MET A 69 -5.25 6.18 -8.30
C MET A 69 -6.08 7.12 -9.16
N ARG A 70 -7.38 6.90 -9.22
CA ARG A 70 -8.30 7.74 -9.99
C ARG A 70 -8.28 9.20 -9.53
N TYR A 71 -8.12 9.45 -8.23
CA TYR A 71 -7.93 10.75 -7.59
C TYR A 71 -7.29 10.57 -6.20
N GLY A 72 -6.82 11.64 -5.59
CA GLY A 72 -6.27 11.65 -4.24
C GLY A 72 -7.33 11.74 -3.15
N GLU A 73 -7.03 12.46 -2.08
CA GLU A 73 -8.01 12.73 -1.02
C GLU A 73 -9.25 13.45 -1.57
N ASN A 74 -9.04 14.38 -2.50
CA ASN A 74 -10.10 15.13 -3.18
C ASN A 74 -10.11 14.84 -4.69
N PRO A 75 -11.26 14.97 -5.37
CA PRO A 75 -11.43 14.59 -6.78
C PRO A 75 -10.50 15.30 -7.78
N HIS A 76 -10.01 16.48 -7.45
CA HIS A 76 -9.12 17.27 -8.32
C HIS A 76 -7.63 16.92 -8.14
N GLN A 77 -7.28 16.11 -7.13
CA GLN A 77 -5.91 15.72 -6.83
C GLN A 77 -5.54 14.45 -7.58
N LYS A 78 -4.28 14.38 -8.01
CA LYS A 78 -3.69 13.13 -8.53
C LYS A 78 -3.01 12.38 -7.37
N ALA A 79 -3.08 11.05 -7.41
CA ALA A 79 -2.41 10.20 -6.44
C ALA A 79 -1.91 8.90 -7.09
N ALA A 80 -0.92 8.29 -6.46
CA ALA A 80 -0.46 6.95 -6.76
C ALA A 80 -0.10 6.25 -5.45
N PHE A 81 -0.26 4.94 -5.44
CA PHE A 81 0.07 4.08 -4.33
C PHE A 81 1.41 3.40 -4.59
N TYR A 82 2.32 3.48 -3.65
CA TYR A 82 3.66 2.92 -3.71
C TYR A 82 3.88 1.93 -2.58
N ARG A 83 4.85 1.02 -2.76
CA ARG A 83 5.32 0.10 -1.73
C ARG A 83 6.81 0.23 -1.50
N ASP A 84 7.26 -0.15 -0.32
CA ASP A 84 8.67 -0.39 -0.05
C ASP A 84 9.20 -1.55 -0.89
N LEU A 85 10.50 -1.55 -1.17
CA LEU A 85 11.19 -2.63 -1.89
C LEU A 85 11.68 -3.75 -0.96
N GLY A 86 11.64 -3.54 0.35
CA GLY A 86 12.01 -4.51 1.36
C GLY A 86 10.91 -5.51 1.69
N ASP A 87 10.93 -6.02 2.92
CA ASP A 87 9.87 -6.88 3.44
C ASP A 87 8.60 -6.04 3.68
N ILE A 88 7.55 -6.38 2.96
CA ILE A 88 6.24 -5.76 3.04
C ILE A 88 5.20 -6.65 3.71
N ALA A 89 5.61 -7.79 4.30
CA ALA A 89 4.70 -8.72 4.95
C ALA A 89 3.83 -8.01 6.00
N GLY A 90 2.55 -8.33 6.00
CA GLY A 90 1.58 -7.72 6.91
C GLY A 90 1.18 -6.28 6.57
N THR A 91 1.72 -5.65 5.54
CA THR A 91 1.31 -4.32 5.09
C THR A 91 0.19 -4.38 4.05
N LEU A 92 -0.53 -3.28 3.87
CA LEU A 92 -1.60 -3.19 2.86
C LEU A 92 -1.10 -3.46 1.42
N PRO A 93 0.09 -2.99 0.98
CA PRO A 93 0.64 -3.35 -0.33
C PRO A 93 0.85 -4.85 -0.56
N ALA A 94 1.00 -5.66 0.49
CA ALA A 94 1.10 -7.11 0.39
C ALA A 94 -0.25 -7.82 0.38
N ALA A 95 -1.35 -7.11 0.61
CA ALA A 95 -2.68 -7.69 0.70
C ALA A 95 -3.17 -8.19 -0.67
N ARG A 96 -3.87 -9.33 -0.65
CA ARG A 96 -4.56 -9.86 -1.83
C ARG A 96 -6.01 -9.37 -1.84
N GLN A 97 -6.38 -8.58 -2.81
CA GLN A 97 -7.77 -8.20 -3.02
C GLN A 97 -8.56 -9.41 -3.54
N LEU A 98 -9.62 -9.78 -2.84
CA LEU A 98 -10.46 -10.93 -3.17
C LEU A 98 -11.68 -10.54 -4.01
N HIS A 99 -12.19 -9.32 -3.83
CA HIS A 99 -13.40 -8.83 -4.48
C HIS A 99 -13.41 -7.30 -4.56
N GLY A 100 -14.28 -6.76 -5.40
CA GLY A 100 -14.57 -5.34 -5.48
C GLY A 100 -13.67 -4.56 -6.44
N LYS A 101 -13.81 -3.24 -6.41
CA LYS A 101 -13.04 -2.29 -7.23
C LYS A 101 -11.68 -2.02 -6.58
N GLU A 102 -10.75 -1.48 -7.38
CA GLU A 102 -9.51 -0.91 -6.85
C GLU A 102 -9.80 0.10 -5.73
N LEU A 103 -8.97 0.05 -4.69
CA LEU A 103 -9.13 0.93 -3.54
C LEU A 103 -8.86 2.39 -3.92
N SER A 104 -9.66 3.30 -3.36
CA SER A 104 -9.39 4.72 -3.44
C SER A 104 -8.34 5.15 -2.42
N TYR A 105 -7.84 6.38 -2.55
CA TYR A 105 -6.95 7.00 -1.56
C TYR A 105 -7.54 6.89 -0.13
N ASN A 106 -8.80 7.27 0.04
CA ASN A 106 -9.46 7.24 1.34
C ASN A 106 -9.58 5.81 1.88
N ASN A 107 -9.92 4.82 1.02
CA ASN A 107 -9.96 3.42 1.45
C ASN A 107 -8.57 2.92 1.91
N ILE A 108 -7.50 3.26 1.20
CA ILE A 108 -6.13 2.88 1.58
C ILE A 108 -5.76 3.52 2.91
N ASN A 109 -6.03 4.82 3.07
CA ASN A 109 -5.73 5.55 4.30
C ASN A 109 -6.50 4.97 5.51
N ASP A 110 -7.81 4.76 5.36
CA ASP A 110 -8.65 4.20 6.42
C ASP A 110 -8.24 2.76 6.76
N THR A 111 -7.97 1.93 5.73
CA THR A 111 -7.53 0.54 5.94
C THR A 111 -6.17 0.47 6.62
N ASN A 112 -5.21 1.33 6.23
CA ASN A 112 -3.89 1.34 6.87
C ASN A 112 -3.99 1.72 8.35
N GLY A 113 -4.72 2.77 8.69
CA GLY A 113 -4.94 3.15 10.08
C GLY A 113 -5.67 2.07 10.89
N ALA A 114 -6.65 1.39 10.27
CA ALA A 114 -7.34 0.26 10.90
C ALA A 114 -6.39 -0.92 11.16
N LEU A 115 -5.50 -1.24 10.21
CA LEU A 115 -4.50 -2.32 10.36
C LEU A 115 -3.46 -1.98 11.43
N GLU A 116 -3.00 -0.74 11.50
CA GLU A 116 -2.06 -0.31 12.54
C GLU A 116 -2.68 -0.48 13.94
N LEU A 117 -3.92 -0.05 14.11
CA LEU A 117 -4.62 -0.24 15.38
C LEU A 117 -4.88 -1.72 15.69
N LEU A 118 -5.23 -2.54 14.68
CA LEU A 118 -5.48 -3.97 14.89
C LEU A 118 -4.24 -4.73 15.39
N ARG A 119 -3.03 -4.29 15.02
CA ARG A 119 -1.77 -4.90 15.48
C ARG A 119 -1.49 -4.74 16.97
N GLU A 120 -2.17 -3.80 17.63
CA GLU A 120 -2.06 -3.62 19.09
C GLU A 120 -2.80 -4.71 19.90
N PHE A 121 -3.54 -5.61 19.20
CA PHE A 121 -4.34 -6.65 19.85
C PHE A 121 -3.78 -8.05 19.56
N ASP A 122 -3.37 -8.74 20.62
CA ASP A 122 -2.96 -10.16 20.59
C ASP A 122 -4.15 -11.13 20.65
N THR A 123 -5.34 -10.62 20.99
CA THR A 123 -6.59 -11.38 21.06
C THR A 123 -7.49 -11.08 19.87
N THR A 124 -8.55 -11.87 19.66
CA THR A 124 -9.50 -11.62 18.57
C THR A 124 -10.13 -10.24 18.72
N ALA A 125 -9.91 -9.41 17.71
CA ALA A 125 -10.38 -8.03 17.66
C ALA A 125 -11.02 -7.70 16.31
N VAL A 126 -11.98 -6.79 16.35
CA VAL A 126 -12.61 -6.16 15.18
C VAL A 126 -12.57 -4.65 15.38
N ILE A 127 -12.13 -3.95 14.35
CA ILE A 127 -12.03 -2.49 14.35
C ILE A 127 -12.81 -1.95 13.16
N ALA A 128 -13.71 -1.03 13.41
CA ALA A 128 -14.42 -0.25 12.41
C ALA A 128 -13.83 1.16 12.34
N VAL A 129 -13.45 1.59 11.13
CA VAL A 129 -12.83 2.89 10.87
C VAL A 129 -13.64 3.65 9.85
N LYS A 130 -13.79 4.95 10.07
CA LYS A 130 -14.38 5.87 9.11
C LYS A 130 -13.66 7.21 9.15
N HIS A 131 -13.29 7.73 7.96
CA HIS A 131 -12.60 9.01 7.82
C HIS A 131 -11.30 9.10 8.67
N GLY A 132 -10.49 8.02 8.63
CA GLY A 132 -9.20 7.96 9.31
C GLY A 132 -9.29 7.74 10.83
N ASN A 133 -10.48 7.56 11.41
CA ASN A 133 -10.66 7.38 12.84
C ASN A 133 -11.45 6.11 13.17
N PRO A 134 -11.07 5.37 14.25
CA PRO A 134 -11.88 4.27 14.73
C PRO A 134 -13.20 4.79 15.27
N CYS A 135 -14.31 4.23 14.80
CA CYS A 135 -15.66 4.50 15.30
C CYS A 135 -16.19 3.34 16.15
N GLY A 136 -15.54 2.18 16.09
CA GLY A 136 -15.87 1.04 16.95
C GLY A 136 -14.70 0.07 17.08
N VAL A 137 -14.45 -0.42 18.28
CA VAL A 137 -13.47 -1.46 18.59
C VAL A 137 -14.13 -2.50 19.46
N GLY A 138 -14.08 -3.76 19.05
CA GLY A 138 -14.59 -4.89 19.81
C GLY A 138 -13.53 -5.96 19.99
N VAL A 139 -13.42 -6.48 21.23
CA VAL A 139 -12.52 -7.58 21.58
C VAL A 139 -13.37 -8.66 22.24
N ALA A 140 -13.30 -9.90 21.74
CA ALA A 140 -14.07 -11.03 22.24
C ALA A 140 -13.39 -12.36 21.90
N GLU A 141 -14.02 -13.49 22.27
CA GLU A 141 -13.50 -14.82 21.92
C GLU A 141 -13.71 -15.15 20.43
N THR A 142 -14.76 -14.63 19.81
CA THR A 142 -15.09 -14.85 18.40
C THR A 142 -15.14 -13.54 17.61
N VAL A 143 -14.90 -13.62 16.30
CA VAL A 143 -15.00 -12.45 15.40
C VAL A 143 -16.44 -11.91 15.38
N SER A 144 -17.45 -12.78 15.43
CA SER A 144 -18.86 -12.39 15.46
C SER A 144 -19.21 -11.53 16.67
N GLU A 145 -18.77 -11.95 17.86
CA GLU A 145 -18.97 -11.18 19.11
C GLU A 145 -18.17 -9.87 19.10
N ALA A 146 -16.91 -9.91 18.65
CA ALA A 146 -16.07 -8.72 18.53
C ALA A 146 -16.67 -7.72 17.52
N TYR A 147 -17.20 -8.19 16.38
CA TYR A 147 -17.90 -7.33 15.43
C TYR A 147 -19.14 -6.69 16.03
N LYS A 148 -19.95 -7.46 16.76
CA LYS A 148 -21.14 -6.92 17.43
C LYS A 148 -20.77 -5.79 18.41
N LEU A 149 -19.74 -5.97 19.23
CA LEU A 149 -19.24 -4.92 20.13
C LEU A 149 -18.76 -3.68 19.39
N ALA A 150 -17.99 -3.86 18.31
CA ALA A 150 -17.51 -2.76 17.50
C ALA A 150 -18.67 -2.01 16.83
N TYR A 151 -19.68 -2.73 16.33
CA TYR A 151 -20.88 -2.16 15.70
C TYR A 151 -21.74 -1.38 16.72
N GLU A 152 -21.95 -1.94 17.90
CA GLU A 152 -22.78 -1.31 18.95
C GLU A 152 -22.17 -0.03 19.52
N ALA A 153 -20.84 0.18 19.34
CA ALA A 153 -20.17 1.40 19.77
C ALA A 153 -20.69 2.65 19.02
N ASP A 154 -20.87 2.55 17.70
CA ASP A 154 -21.45 3.60 16.87
C ASP A 154 -22.04 3.02 15.57
N PRO A 155 -23.26 2.47 15.60
CA PRO A 155 -23.89 1.83 14.44
C PRO A 155 -24.07 2.75 13.23
N VAL A 156 -24.17 4.06 13.47
CA VAL A 156 -24.36 5.04 12.39
C VAL A 156 -23.06 5.27 11.63
N SER A 157 -21.95 5.38 12.35
CA SER A 157 -20.65 5.64 11.73
C SER A 157 -20.04 4.39 11.07
N VAL A 158 -20.33 3.19 11.56
CA VAL A 158 -19.86 1.92 10.96
C VAL A 158 -20.39 1.75 9.53
N PHE A 159 -21.60 2.23 9.25
CA PHE A 159 -22.20 2.12 7.90
C PHE A 159 -21.32 2.82 6.85
N GLY A 160 -20.86 2.05 5.86
CA GLY A 160 -19.96 2.51 4.78
C GLY A 160 -18.52 2.80 5.23
N GLY A 161 -18.13 2.35 6.42
CA GLY A 161 -16.76 2.37 6.91
C GLY A 161 -15.94 1.16 6.45
N ILE A 162 -14.72 1.07 6.96
CA ILE A 162 -13.80 -0.06 6.77
C ILE A 162 -13.83 -0.89 8.06
N VAL A 163 -13.97 -2.21 7.90
CA VAL A 163 -13.90 -3.15 9.03
C VAL A 163 -12.69 -4.05 8.84
N VAL A 164 -11.85 -4.17 9.86
CA VAL A 164 -10.69 -5.08 9.89
C VAL A 164 -10.78 -6.03 11.09
N THR A 165 -10.23 -7.24 10.94
CA THR A 165 -10.16 -8.24 12.01
C THR A 165 -8.89 -9.07 11.87
N ASN A 166 -8.37 -9.58 13.00
CA ASN A 166 -7.27 -10.54 13.06
C ASN A 166 -7.74 -12.00 13.17
N GLY A 167 -9.05 -12.25 13.14
CA GLY A 167 -9.64 -13.59 13.16
C GLY A 167 -10.29 -13.97 11.83
N THR A 168 -10.71 -15.23 11.73
CA THR A 168 -11.40 -15.75 10.54
C THR A 168 -12.86 -15.30 10.53
N VAL A 169 -13.27 -14.67 9.44
CA VAL A 169 -14.68 -14.31 9.20
C VAL A 169 -15.41 -15.56 8.67
N ASP A 170 -16.36 -16.07 9.45
CA ASP A 170 -17.26 -17.15 9.03
C ASP A 170 -18.52 -16.61 8.34
N ALA A 171 -19.35 -17.52 7.82
CA ALA A 171 -20.58 -17.17 7.11
C ALA A 171 -21.56 -16.35 7.97
N ALA A 172 -21.69 -16.70 9.25
CA ALA A 172 -22.60 -16.01 10.19
C ALA A 172 -22.12 -14.58 10.47
N THR A 173 -20.80 -14.41 10.64
CA THR A 173 -20.18 -13.09 10.81
C THR A 173 -20.32 -12.24 9.53
N ALA A 174 -20.10 -12.85 8.35
CA ALA A 174 -20.26 -12.16 7.06
C ALA A 174 -21.71 -11.69 6.85
N GLU A 175 -22.70 -12.45 7.27
CA GLU A 175 -24.12 -12.06 7.21
C GLU A 175 -24.43 -10.87 8.13
N GLN A 176 -23.77 -10.78 9.30
CA GLN A 176 -23.92 -9.60 10.18
C GLN A 176 -23.28 -8.34 9.61
N MET A 177 -22.23 -8.49 8.77
CA MET A 177 -21.49 -7.38 8.16
C MET A 177 -22.16 -6.87 6.87
N SER A 178 -23.11 -7.58 6.29
CA SER A 178 -23.79 -7.26 5.02
C SER A 178 -25.03 -6.39 5.23
#